data_9c40dd11c1fcbc7b1ed189c4730e075e
#
_entry.id   9c40dd11c1fcbc7b1ed189c4730e075e
#
_cell.length_a   1.000
_cell.length_b   1.000
_cell.length_c   1.000
_cell.angle_alpha   90.00
_cell.angle_beta   90.00
_cell.angle_gamma   90.00
#
_symmetry.space_group_name_H-M   'P 1'
#
loop_
_entity.id
_entity.type
_entity.pdbx_description
1 polymer ?
#
loop_
_entity_poly.entity_id
_entity_poly.type
_entity_poly.pdbx_seq_one_letter_code
_entity_poly.pdbx_strand_id
1 'polypeptide(L)'
;NEVRPDEIYNLAAQSHVQVSFDAAEYTGDVDALGVLRILEAVHMLSMDKSCRIYQASTSELFGKVEECPQSETTPFHPYSPYAVAKQYGYWMIKQYRKAYGMFACNGILFNHESERRGENFVTRKITMAVGRIACGLQDHLELGNLNALRDWGYAKDYVECMWMILQHDTADDFVIATGEQYSVRDFCTLAFKHVGIELEWIGEGLEEEGINKKNGEVIVEVSPEYFRPTD
;
A
#
# COMPACT_ATOMS: atom_id res chain seq x y z
N ASN A 1 26.73 -13.09 -4.24
CA ASN A 1 27.65 -14.13 -4.74
C ASN A 1 27.41 -15.52 -4.11
N GLU A 2 27.00 -15.59 -2.86
CA GLU A 2 26.81 -16.88 -2.17
C GLU A 2 25.49 -17.58 -2.54
N VAL A 3 24.40 -16.83 -2.69
CA VAL A 3 23.06 -17.41 -2.89
C VAL A 3 22.77 -17.68 -4.36
N ARG A 4 23.07 -16.77 -5.28
CA ARG A 4 22.74 -16.83 -6.72
C ARG A 4 21.31 -17.33 -6.98
N PRO A 5 20.27 -16.57 -6.55
CA PRO A 5 18.89 -17.03 -6.60
C PRO A 5 18.34 -17.09 -8.03
N ASP A 6 17.41 -18.00 -8.27
CA ASP A 6 16.64 -18.06 -9.51
C ASP A 6 15.54 -16.99 -9.57
N GLU A 7 14.99 -16.62 -8.42
CA GLU A 7 13.93 -15.62 -8.27
C GLU A 7 14.23 -14.65 -7.12
N ILE A 8 13.97 -13.37 -7.35
CA ILE A 8 14.05 -12.32 -6.33
C ILE A 8 12.69 -11.62 -6.23
N TYR A 9 12.10 -11.63 -5.04
CA TYR A 9 10.90 -10.87 -4.69
C TYR A 9 11.33 -9.69 -3.82
N ASN A 10 11.51 -8.52 -4.44
CA ASN A 10 11.90 -7.32 -3.72
C ASN A 10 10.67 -6.63 -3.12
N LEU A 11 10.46 -6.83 -1.83
CA LEU A 11 9.41 -6.19 -1.01
C LEU A 11 10.01 -5.16 -0.04
N ALA A 12 11.33 -5.00 -0.04
CA ALA A 12 12.02 -4.08 0.87
C ALA A 12 11.67 -2.63 0.54
N ALA A 13 11.14 -1.93 1.52
CA ALA A 13 10.76 -0.53 1.38
C ALA A 13 10.54 0.15 2.74
N GLN A 14 10.70 1.48 2.78
CA GLN A 14 9.99 2.32 3.73
C GLN A 14 8.57 2.53 3.18
N SER A 15 7.58 1.79 3.66
CA SER A 15 6.26 1.69 3.02
C SER A 15 5.18 2.60 3.62
N HIS A 16 5.50 3.38 4.64
CA HIS A 16 4.54 4.28 5.28
C HIS A 16 4.56 5.65 4.61
N VAL A 17 3.50 5.99 3.86
CA VAL A 17 3.44 7.23 3.05
C VAL A 17 3.64 8.48 3.90
N GLN A 18 2.98 8.60 5.06
CA GLN A 18 3.14 9.76 5.95
C GLN A 18 4.60 9.95 6.39
N VAL A 19 5.28 8.88 6.81
CA VAL A 19 6.69 8.92 7.24
C VAL A 19 7.61 9.41 6.11
N SER A 20 7.24 9.22 4.85
CA SER A 20 8.06 9.69 3.73
C SER A 20 8.18 11.22 3.65
N PHE A 21 7.24 11.97 4.24
CA PHE A 21 7.34 13.42 4.31
C PHE A 21 8.36 13.87 5.37
N ASP A 22 8.52 13.09 6.46
CA ASP A 22 9.46 13.39 7.54
C ASP A 22 10.86 12.85 7.26
N ALA A 23 10.96 11.75 6.47
CA ALA A 23 12.20 11.02 6.18
C ALA A 23 12.37 10.79 4.66
N ALA A 24 12.24 11.85 3.85
CA ALA A 24 12.25 11.76 2.39
C ALA A 24 13.58 11.22 1.82
N GLU A 25 14.73 11.64 2.38
CA GLU A 25 16.06 11.16 1.95
C GLU A 25 16.21 9.65 2.20
N TYR A 26 15.87 9.20 3.41
CA TYR A 26 15.90 7.77 3.74
C TYR A 26 14.96 6.95 2.86
N THR A 27 13.74 7.47 2.61
CA THR A 27 12.77 6.84 1.71
C THR A 27 13.34 6.72 0.29
N GLY A 28 13.99 7.77 -0.21
CA GLY A 28 14.66 7.75 -1.52
C GLY A 28 15.81 6.74 -1.60
N ASP A 29 16.64 6.66 -0.57
CA ASP A 29 17.75 5.70 -0.53
C ASP A 29 17.25 4.25 -0.53
N VAL A 30 16.24 3.94 0.27
CA VAL A 30 15.68 2.58 0.40
C VAL A 30 14.84 2.20 -0.81
N ASP A 31 13.86 3.04 -1.18
CA ASP A 31 12.80 2.66 -2.12
C ASP A 31 13.21 2.88 -3.58
N ALA A 32 14.11 3.82 -3.84
CA ALA A 32 14.62 4.11 -5.19
C ALA A 32 15.99 3.44 -5.41
N LEU A 33 17.03 3.89 -4.69
CA LEU A 33 18.39 3.37 -4.88
C LEU A 33 18.52 1.91 -4.46
N GLY A 34 17.75 1.44 -3.49
CA GLY A 34 17.70 0.03 -3.09
C GLY A 34 17.33 -0.89 -4.25
N VAL A 35 16.36 -0.50 -5.07
CA VAL A 35 15.98 -1.25 -6.29
C VAL A 35 17.13 -1.29 -7.29
N LEU A 36 17.76 -0.14 -7.57
CA LEU A 36 18.91 -0.06 -8.47
C LEU A 36 20.06 -0.96 -8.00
N ARG A 37 20.37 -0.96 -6.71
CA ARG A 37 21.44 -1.81 -6.13
C ARG A 37 21.20 -3.30 -6.35
N ILE A 38 19.94 -3.75 -6.29
CA ILE A 38 19.59 -5.16 -6.59
C ILE A 38 19.82 -5.46 -8.07
N LEU A 39 19.33 -4.59 -8.97
CA LEU A 39 19.50 -4.75 -10.41
C LEU A 39 20.98 -4.77 -10.81
N GLU A 40 21.78 -3.84 -10.29
CA GLU A 40 23.23 -3.80 -10.50
C GLU A 40 23.92 -5.06 -10.00
N ALA A 41 23.55 -5.56 -8.81
CA ALA A 41 24.12 -6.79 -8.28
C ALA A 41 23.84 -8.01 -9.19
N VAL A 42 22.62 -8.13 -9.71
CA VAL A 42 22.25 -9.19 -10.67
C VAL A 42 23.04 -9.05 -11.95
N HIS A 43 23.16 -7.84 -12.49
CA HIS A 43 23.89 -7.55 -13.71
C HIS A 43 25.40 -7.83 -13.56
N MET A 44 26.05 -7.32 -12.52
CA MET A 44 27.47 -7.55 -12.22
C MET A 44 27.82 -9.02 -12.03
N LEU A 45 26.87 -9.84 -11.56
CA LEU A 45 27.04 -11.29 -11.41
C LEU A 45 26.69 -12.07 -12.68
N SER A 46 26.40 -11.39 -13.79
CA SER A 46 25.99 -11.99 -15.09
C SER A 46 24.81 -12.94 -14.94
N MET A 47 23.82 -12.54 -14.11
CA MET A 47 22.61 -13.30 -13.85
C MET A 47 21.38 -12.75 -14.63
N ASP A 48 21.58 -11.86 -15.59
CA ASP A 48 20.52 -11.19 -16.35
C ASP A 48 19.52 -12.15 -17.00
N LYS A 49 19.94 -13.35 -17.35
CA LYS A 49 19.12 -14.36 -18.03
C LYS A 49 18.69 -15.53 -17.14
N SER A 50 19.28 -15.65 -15.96
CA SER A 50 19.04 -16.78 -15.06
C SER A 50 18.22 -16.40 -13.83
N CYS A 51 18.11 -15.11 -13.49
CA CYS A 51 17.37 -14.63 -12.33
C CYS A 51 16.14 -13.84 -12.77
N ARG A 52 14.98 -14.21 -12.25
CA ARG A 52 13.73 -13.47 -12.43
C ARG A 52 13.51 -12.52 -11.25
N ILE A 53 13.11 -11.29 -11.53
CA ILE A 53 12.97 -10.23 -10.51
C ILE A 53 11.54 -9.72 -10.47
N TYR A 54 10.91 -9.81 -9.30
CA TYR A 54 9.68 -9.14 -8.98
C TYR A 54 9.98 -7.90 -8.13
N GLN A 55 9.52 -6.75 -8.57
CA GLN A 55 9.55 -5.50 -7.80
C GLN A 55 8.16 -5.14 -7.31
N ALA A 56 7.99 -5.06 -5.99
CA ALA A 56 6.79 -4.50 -5.42
C ALA A 56 6.74 -3.00 -5.73
N SER A 57 5.87 -2.63 -6.65
CA SER A 57 5.49 -1.26 -6.92
C SER A 57 4.21 -0.91 -6.15
N THR A 58 3.51 0.15 -6.51
CA THR A 58 2.41 0.67 -5.70
C THR A 58 1.39 1.43 -6.54
N SER A 59 0.12 1.38 -6.17
CA SER A 59 -0.94 2.24 -6.73
C SER A 59 -0.72 3.73 -6.44
N GLU A 60 0.11 4.08 -5.46
CA GLU A 60 0.50 5.46 -5.16
C GLU A 60 1.26 6.14 -6.33
N LEU A 61 1.75 5.37 -7.32
CA LEU A 61 2.29 5.92 -8.56
C LEU A 61 1.25 6.74 -9.33
N PHE A 62 -0.01 6.31 -9.31
CA PHE A 62 -1.10 7.01 -9.97
C PHE A 62 -1.40 8.35 -9.28
N GLY A 63 -1.22 8.44 -7.96
CA GLY A 63 -1.30 9.65 -7.16
C GLY A 63 -2.58 10.44 -7.41
N LYS A 64 -2.47 11.63 -8.00
CA LYS A 64 -3.63 12.40 -8.47
C LYS A 64 -4.16 11.77 -9.76
N VAL A 65 -5.07 10.84 -9.59
CA VAL A 65 -5.59 9.95 -10.63
C VAL A 65 -6.19 10.73 -11.81
N GLU A 66 -5.77 10.40 -13.03
CA GLU A 66 -6.26 11.04 -14.27
C GLU A 66 -7.35 10.23 -14.97
N GLU A 67 -7.43 8.92 -14.72
CA GLU A 67 -8.47 8.04 -15.26
C GLU A 67 -8.89 6.95 -14.26
N CYS A 68 -10.13 6.47 -14.39
CA CYS A 68 -10.69 5.40 -13.57
C CYS A 68 -11.53 4.45 -14.45
N PRO A 69 -11.30 3.11 -14.38
CA PRO A 69 -10.29 2.43 -13.57
C PRO A 69 -8.87 2.66 -14.10
N GLN A 70 -7.86 2.53 -13.22
CA GLN A 70 -6.45 2.60 -13.60
C GLN A 70 -6.01 1.30 -14.28
N SER A 71 -5.05 1.43 -15.19
CA SER A 71 -4.41 0.32 -15.91
C SER A 71 -2.90 0.51 -15.96
N GLU A 72 -2.18 -0.42 -16.57
CA GLU A 72 -0.73 -0.35 -16.79
C GLU A 72 -0.29 0.80 -17.70
N THR A 73 -1.24 1.41 -18.42
CA THR A 73 -1.02 2.56 -19.32
C THR A 73 -1.46 3.88 -18.72
N THR A 74 -2.14 3.88 -17.59
CA THR A 74 -2.55 5.09 -16.87
C THR A 74 -1.32 5.94 -16.50
N PRO A 75 -1.29 7.24 -16.84
CA PRO A 75 -0.19 8.13 -16.48
C PRO A 75 0.05 8.18 -14.97
N PHE A 76 1.32 8.20 -14.58
CA PHE A 76 1.70 8.37 -13.20
C PHE A 76 1.76 9.85 -12.83
N HIS A 77 1.19 10.17 -11.68
CA HIS A 77 1.19 11.50 -11.10
C HIS A 77 1.46 11.41 -9.58
N PRO A 78 2.69 10.97 -9.17
CA PRO A 78 3.00 10.70 -7.77
C PRO A 78 2.77 11.93 -6.90
N TYR A 79 2.22 11.72 -5.70
CA TYR A 79 1.76 12.79 -4.81
C TYR A 79 2.34 12.69 -3.39
N SER A 80 3.49 11.98 -3.26
CA SER A 80 4.26 11.87 -2.03
C SER A 80 5.72 11.53 -2.32
N PRO A 81 6.68 11.83 -1.41
CA PRO A 81 8.06 11.38 -1.55
C PRO A 81 8.20 9.87 -1.72
N TYR A 82 7.36 9.09 -1.03
CA TYR A 82 7.25 7.63 -1.21
C TYR A 82 6.91 7.27 -2.66
N ALA A 83 5.85 7.85 -3.21
CA ALA A 83 5.42 7.57 -4.58
C ALA A 83 6.50 7.92 -5.62
N VAL A 84 7.19 9.05 -5.44
CA VAL A 84 8.32 9.47 -6.29
C VAL A 84 9.46 8.47 -6.23
N ALA A 85 9.84 8.01 -5.05
CA ALA A 85 10.89 7.01 -4.87
C ALA A 85 10.51 5.65 -5.53
N LYS A 86 9.28 5.21 -5.34
CA LYS A 86 8.74 4.00 -5.98
C LYS A 86 8.67 4.14 -7.51
N GLN A 87 8.35 5.33 -8.02
CA GLN A 87 8.36 5.58 -9.46
C GLN A 87 9.76 5.47 -10.07
N TYR A 88 10.80 5.91 -9.37
CA TYR A 88 12.18 5.68 -9.80
C TYR A 88 12.45 4.17 -9.94
N GLY A 89 12.13 3.38 -8.91
CA GLY A 89 12.30 1.93 -8.94
C GLY A 89 11.54 1.26 -10.08
N TYR A 90 10.29 1.65 -10.31
CA TYR A 90 9.46 1.18 -11.42
C TYR A 90 10.16 1.38 -12.78
N TRP A 91 10.67 2.59 -13.04
CA TRP A 91 11.34 2.89 -14.31
C TRP A 91 12.70 2.19 -14.44
N MET A 92 13.42 1.97 -13.33
CA MET A 92 14.67 1.20 -13.36
C MET A 92 14.41 -0.26 -13.77
N ILE A 93 13.38 -0.90 -13.28
CA ILE A 93 12.96 -2.24 -13.71
C ILE A 93 12.71 -2.27 -15.22
N LYS A 94 11.95 -1.31 -15.75
CA LYS A 94 11.68 -1.21 -17.20
C LYS A 94 12.96 -1.00 -18.02
N GLN A 95 13.88 -0.17 -17.55
CA GLN A 95 15.13 0.09 -18.25
C GLN A 95 16.02 -1.15 -18.28
N TYR A 96 16.18 -1.86 -17.17
CA TYR A 96 17.00 -3.07 -17.11
C TYR A 96 16.39 -4.23 -17.92
N ARG A 97 15.07 -4.36 -17.92
CA ARG A 97 14.34 -5.27 -18.80
C ARG A 97 14.66 -4.99 -20.27
N LYS A 98 14.60 -3.72 -20.68
CA LYS A 98 14.82 -3.30 -22.07
C LYS A 98 16.30 -3.33 -22.49
N ALA A 99 17.20 -2.83 -21.63
CA ALA A 99 18.62 -2.67 -21.98
C ALA A 99 19.40 -3.98 -21.92
N TYR A 100 19.14 -4.80 -20.89
CA TYR A 100 19.91 -6.02 -20.61
C TYR A 100 19.10 -7.30 -20.87
N GLY A 101 17.81 -7.17 -21.16
CA GLY A 101 16.89 -8.28 -21.38
C GLY A 101 16.71 -9.12 -20.11
N MET A 102 16.75 -8.49 -18.94
CA MET A 102 16.42 -9.14 -17.68
C MET A 102 14.94 -9.53 -17.65
N PHE A 103 14.64 -10.67 -17.03
CA PHE A 103 13.26 -10.96 -16.65
C PHE A 103 12.92 -10.21 -15.37
N ALA A 104 12.50 -8.97 -15.51
CA ALA A 104 12.19 -8.08 -14.40
C ALA A 104 10.79 -7.47 -14.56
N CYS A 105 9.93 -7.68 -13.56
CA CYS A 105 8.52 -7.31 -13.56
C CYS A 105 8.19 -6.35 -12.43
N ASN A 106 7.27 -5.41 -12.68
CA ASN A 106 6.64 -4.64 -11.62
C ASN A 106 5.23 -5.16 -11.33
N GLY A 107 4.91 -5.32 -10.04
CA GLY A 107 3.52 -5.43 -9.59
C GLY A 107 3.06 -4.08 -9.05
N ILE A 108 2.13 -3.42 -9.73
CA ILE A 108 1.51 -2.17 -9.28
C ILE A 108 0.38 -2.54 -8.34
N LEU A 109 0.73 -2.68 -7.06
CA LEU A 109 -0.18 -3.20 -6.05
C LEU A 109 -1.08 -2.12 -5.48
N PHE A 110 -2.38 -2.39 -5.45
CA PHE A 110 -3.32 -1.70 -4.59
C PHE A 110 -3.18 -2.19 -3.14
N ASN A 111 -3.96 -1.61 -2.22
CA ASN A 111 -3.83 -1.95 -0.80
C ASN A 111 -4.19 -3.43 -0.56
N HIS A 112 -3.36 -4.13 0.18
CA HIS A 112 -3.58 -5.53 0.48
C HIS A 112 -3.33 -5.78 1.97
N GLU A 113 -4.29 -6.41 2.59
CA GLU A 113 -4.46 -6.45 4.03
C GLU A 113 -4.52 -7.88 4.55
N SER A 114 -4.14 -8.07 5.79
CA SER A 114 -4.30 -9.32 6.52
C SER A 114 -4.23 -9.05 8.03
N GLU A 115 -4.45 -10.08 8.82
CA GLU A 115 -4.25 -10.07 10.27
C GLU A 115 -2.80 -9.75 10.69
N ARG A 116 -1.85 -9.80 9.75
CA ARG A 116 -0.43 -9.47 9.94
C ARG A 116 -0.04 -8.06 9.47
N ARG A 117 -1.01 -7.25 9.05
CA ARG A 117 -0.74 -5.87 8.64
C ARG A 117 -0.09 -5.09 9.78
N GLY A 118 0.86 -4.21 9.47
CA GLY A 118 1.49 -3.34 10.46
C GLY A 118 0.45 -2.48 11.21
N GLU A 119 0.62 -2.33 12.50
CA GLU A 119 -0.37 -1.72 13.42
C GLU A 119 -0.63 -0.23 13.13
N ASN A 120 0.30 0.45 12.48
CA ASN A 120 0.19 1.85 12.08
C ASN A 120 -0.56 2.08 10.76
N PHE A 121 -0.94 1.01 10.04
CA PHE A 121 -1.78 1.13 8.86
C PHE A 121 -3.26 1.16 9.23
N VAL A 122 -4.04 1.96 8.49
CA VAL A 122 -5.42 2.32 8.84
C VAL A 122 -6.31 1.12 9.14
N THR A 123 -6.27 0.07 8.34
CA THR A 123 -7.10 -1.13 8.53
C THR A 123 -6.76 -1.86 9.83
N ARG A 124 -5.47 -2.04 10.11
CA ARG A 124 -5.02 -2.70 11.34
C ARG A 124 -5.26 -1.82 12.56
N LYS A 125 -5.00 -0.50 12.45
CA LYS A 125 -5.32 0.48 13.49
C LYS A 125 -6.80 0.38 13.89
N ILE A 126 -7.71 0.36 12.91
CA ILE A 126 -9.15 0.23 13.16
C ILE A 126 -9.47 -1.10 13.84
N THR A 127 -9.05 -2.24 13.28
CA THR A 127 -9.43 -3.55 13.83
C THR A 127 -8.90 -3.78 15.26
N MET A 128 -7.69 -3.28 15.56
CA MET A 128 -7.14 -3.34 16.92
C MET A 128 -7.91 -2.46 17.90
N ALA A 129 -8.22 -1.21 17.49
CA ALA A 129 -8.99 -0.29 18.33
C ALA A 129 -10.40 -0.85 18.60
N VAL A 130 -11.08 -1.36 17.58
CA VAL A 130 -12.39 -2.01 17.69
C VAL A 130 -12.36 -3.16 18.70
N GLY A 131 -11.35 -4.03 18.61
CA GLY A 131 -11.19 -5.12 19.58
C GLY A 131 -10.96 -4.62 21.02
N ARG A 132 -10.12 -3.58 21.20
CA ARG A 132 -9.85 -2.97 22.51
C ARG A 132 -11.08 -2.26 23.08
N ILE A 133 -11.81 -1.50 22.26
CA ILE A 133 -13.05 -0.82 22.67
C ILE A 133 -14.12 -1.84 23.10
N ALA A 134 -14.29 -2.90 22.32
CA ALA A 134 -15.24 -3.97 22.66
C ALA A 134 -14.89 -4.69 23.99
N CYS A 135 -13.61 -4.70 24.36
CA CYS A 135 -13.12 -5.27 25.64
C CYS A 135 -13.04 -4.24 26.78
N GLY A 136 -13.40 -2.97 26.55
CA GLY A 136 -13.27 -1.89 27.54
C GLY A 136 -11.82 -1.50 27.87
N LEU A 137 -10.90 -1.71 26.93
CA LEU A 137 -9.47 -1.38 27.08
C LEU A 137 -9.07 -0.08 26.39
N GLN A 138 -9.98 0.52 25.65
CA GLN A 138 -9.80 1.78 24.93
C GLN A 138 -11.16 2.47 24.83
N ASP A 139 -11.18 3.79 24.98
CA ASP A 139 -12.43 4.55 25.00
C ASP A 139 -12.88 4.96 23.60
N HIS A 140 -11.97 5.43 22.74
CA HIS A 140 -12.28 5.89 21.38
C HIS A 140 -11.14 5.59 20.39
N LEU A 141 -11.44 5.75 19.09
CA LEU A 141 -10.52 5.62 17.97
C LEU A 141 -10.42 6.96 17.24
N GLU A 142 -9.22 7.47 17.06
CA GLU A 142 -8.96 8.64 16.22
C GLU A 142 -8.52 8.24 14.80
N LEU A 143 -9.14 8.84 13.79
CA LEU A 143 -8.86 8.63 12.37
C LEU A 143 -8.63 9.97 11.66
N GLY A 144 -8.05 9.94 10.45
CA GLY A 144 -7.95 11.09 9.56
C GLY A 144 -9.14 11.15 8.61
N ASN A 145 -8.86 11.34 7.31
CA ASN A 145 -9.88 11.48 6.27
C ASN A 145 -10.73 10.20 6.12
N LEU A 146 -11.96 10.24 6.64
CA LEU A 146 -12.92 9.14 6.57
C LEU A 146 -13.47 8.89 5.16
N ASN A 147 -13.41 9.90 4.28
CA ASN A 147 -13.89 9.81 2.90
C ASN A 147 -12.87 9.22 1.93
N ALA A 148 -11.64 9.00 2.38
CA ALA A 148 -10.60 8.42 1.53
C ALA A 148 -11.02 7.04 1.03
N LEU A 149 -11.08 6.90 -0.30
CA LEU A 149 -11.43 5.64 -0.97
C LEU A 149 -10.18 4.78 -1.16
N ARG A 150 -10.31 3.49 -0.92
CA ARG A 150 -9.24 2.51 -1.12
C ARG A 150 -9.80 1.21 -1.68
N ASP A 151 -9.04 0.61 -2.59
CA ASP A 151 -9.23 -0.78 -3.00
C ASP A 151 -8.41 -1.64 -2.03
N TRP A 152 -9.07 -2.47 -1.23
CA TRP A 152 -8.44 -3.38 -0.27
C TRP A 152 -8.66 -4.82 -0.67
N GLY A 153 -7.58 -5.53 -0.96
CA GLY A 153 -7.60 -6.96 -1.22
C GLY A 153 -6.99 -7.79 -0.09
N TYR A 154 -7.08 -9.10 -0.21
CA TYR A 154 -6.47 -10.02 0.74
C TYR A 154 -5.01 -10.31 0.37
N ALA A 155 -4.09 -10.07 1.29
CA ALA A 155 -2.65 -10.15 1.04
C ALA A 155 -2.18 -11.51 0.49
N LYS A 156 -2.87 -12.61 0.83
CA LYS A 156 -2.54 -13.93 0.31
C LYS A 156 -2.73 -14.03 -1.20
N ASP A 157 -3.81 -13.45 -1.73
CA ASP A 157 -4.08 -13.44 -3.17
C ASP A 157 -3.02 -12.62 -3.91
N TYR A 158 -2.59 -11.50 -3.31
CA TYR A 158 -1.51 -10.67 -3.85
C TYR A 158 -0.17 -11.41 -3.89
N VAL A 159 0.15 -12.19 -2.86
CA VAL A 159 1.36 -13.03 -2.83
C VAL A 159 1.32 -14.10 -3.91
N GLU A 160 0.16 -14.71 -4.14
CA GLU A 160 -0.03 -15.67 -5.24
C GLU A 160 0.17 -14.98 -6.60
N CYS A 161 -0.40 -13.78 -6.80
CA CYS A 161 -0.16 -12.98 -8.00
C CYS A 161 1.32 -12.64 -8.21
N MET A 162 2.06 -12.27 -7.15
CA MET A 162 3.50 -12.02 -7.24
C MET A 162 4.26 -13.22 -7.79
N TRP A 163 3.91 -14.43 -7.31
CA TRP A 163 4.51 -15.66 -7.83
C TRP A 163 4.10 -15.92 -9.29
N MET A 164 2.81 -15.80 -9.62
CA MET A 164 2.31 -16.00 -10.99
C MET A 164 2.98 -15.05 -12.00
N ILE A 165 3.24 -13.81 -11.64
CA ILE A 165 3.96 -12.82 -12.48
C ILE A 165 5.33 -13.33 -12.86
N LEU A 166 6.08 -13.94 -11.93
CA LEU A 166 7.39 -14.49 -12.24
C LEU A 166 7.33 -15.85 -12.98
N GLN A 167 6.17 -16.51 -13.02
CA GLN A 167 5.98 -17.73 -13.82
C GLN A 167 5.50 -17.43 -15.26
N HIS A 168 5.17 -16.19 -15.56
CA HIS A 168 4.73 -15.78 -16.91
C HIS A 168 5.85 -15.95 -17.95
N ASP A 169 5.48 -16.09 -19.22
CA ASP A 169 6.45 -16.31 -20.31
C ASP A 169 7.25 -15.04 -20.66
N THR A 170 6.66 -13.87 -20.46
CA THR A 170 7.25 -12.57 -20.77
C THR A 170 7.24 -11.65 -19.55
N ALA A 171 8.34 -10.92 -19.37
CA ALA A 171 8.42 -9.92 -18.33
C ALA A 171 7.62 -8.67 -18.70
N ASP A 172 6.72 -8.24 -17.82
CA ASP A 172 5.93 -7.03 -17.99
C ASP A 172 5.56 -6.37 -16.65
N ASP A 173 4.73 -5.35 -16.69
CA ASP A 173 4.19 -4.65 -15.53
C ASP A 173 2.70 -5.03 -15.40
N PHE A 174 2.24 -5.22 -14.16
CA PHE A 174 0.89 -5.72 -13.87
C PHE A 174 0.22 -4.91 -12.77
N VAL A 175 -0.99 -4.44 -13.02
CA VAL A 175 -1.86 -3.86 -11.98
C VAL A 175 -2.54 -4.99 -11.22
N ILE A 176 -2.46 -4.95 -9.90
CA ILE A 176 -3.13 -5.93 -9.02
C ILE A 176 -4.06 -5.18 -8.07
N ALA A 177 -5.36 -5.36 -8.27
CA ALA A 177 -6.44 -4.72 -7.54
C ALA A 177 -7.65 -5.66 -7.45
N THR A 178 -8.61 -5.35 -6.57
CA THR A 178 -9.91 -6.06 -6.51
C THR A 178 -10.91 -5.49 -7.51
N GLY A 179 -10.75 -4.22 -7.89
CA GLY A 179 -11.69 -3.47 -8.72
C GLY A 179 -12.83 -2.83 -7.92
N GLU A 180 -12.85 -2.97 -6.60
CA GLU A 180 -13.86 -2.39 -5.72
C GLU A 180 -13.21 -1.42 -4.72
N GLN A 181 -13.88 -0.30 -4.46
CA GLN A 181 -13.41 0.73 -3.54
C GLN A 181 -14.38 0.90 -2.38
N TYR A 182 -13.81 1.09 -1.19
CA TYR A 182 -14.54 1.41 0.03
C TYR A 182 -13.91 2.61 0.72
N SER A 183 -14.73 3.39 1.42
CA SER A 183 -14.22 4.48 2.24
C SER A 183 -13.65 3.95 3.58
N VAL A 184 -12.80 4.75 4.21
CA VAL A 184 -12.32 4.45 5.58
C VAL A 184 -13.50 4.34 6.55
N ARG A 185 -14.55 5.19 6.35
CA ARG A 185 -15.80 5.13 7.11
C ARG A 185 -16.51 3.80 6.96
N ASP A 186 -16.64 3.28 5.72
CA ASP A 186 -17.30 1.99 5.47
C ASP A 186 -16.56 0.85 6.18
N PHE A 187 -15.23 0.84 6.05
CA PHE A 187 -14.40 -0.16 6.72
C PHE A 187 -14.54 -0.09 8.26
N CYS A 188 -14.50 1.11 8.82
CA CYS A 188 -14.68 1.34 10.26
C CYS A 188 -16.05 0.86 10.72
N THR A 189 -17.12 1.24 10.00
CA THR A 189 -18.50 0.83 10.29
C THR A 189 -18.62 -0.70 10.29
N LEU A 190 -18.04 -1.35 9.29
CA LEU A 190 -18.07 -2.82 9.17
C LEU A 190 -17.30 -3.50 10.31
N ALA A 191 -16.14 -2.96 10.69
CA ALA A 191 -15.33 -3.49 11.79
C ALA A 191 -16.07 -3.42 13.13
N PHE A 192 -16.71 -2.29 13.47
CA PHE A 192 -17.53 -2.17 14.68
C PHE A 192 -18.76 -3.09 14.64
N LYS A 193 -19.43 -3.19 13.51
CA LYS A 193 -20.56 -4.12 13.33
C LYS A 193 -20.18 -5.57 13.61
N HIS A 194 -18.95 -5.96 13.25
CA HIS A 194 -18.45 -7.32 13.49
C HIS A 194 -18.38 -7.70 14.97
N VAL A 195 -18.17 -6.72 15.87
CA VAL A 195 -18.19 -6.92 17.34
C VAL A 195 -19.53 -6.57 17.99
N GLY A 196 -20.59 -6.38 17.18
CA GLY A 196 -21.94 -6.11 17.65
C GLY A 196 -22.18 -4.65 18.08
N ILE A 197 -21.34 -3.72 17.65
CA ILE A 197 -21.50 -2.28 17.88
C ILE A 197 -21.99 -1.64 16.59
N GLU A 198 -23.17 -1.00 16.62
CA GLU A 198 -23.67 -0.20 15.51
C GLU A 198 -23.26 1.26 15.65
N LEU A 199 -22.60 1.80 14.62
CA LEU A 199 -22.25 3.22 14.56
C LEU A 199 -23.35 4.06 13.92
N GLU A 200 -23.49 5.26 14.42
CA GLU A 200 -24.15 6.38 13.76
C GLU A 200 -23.15 7.49 13.57
N TRP A 201 -23.05 7.99 12.34
CA TRP A 201 -22.13 9.09 12.02
C TRP A 201 -22.87 10.42 12.09
N ILE A 202 -22.32 11.38 12.81
CA ILE A 202 -22.83 12.74 12.95
C ILE A 202 -21.72 13.74 12.66
N GLY A 203 -22.11 14.95 12.25
CA GLY A 203 -21.15 15.99 11.85
C GLY A 203 -20.56 15.76 10.46
N GLU A 204 -19.59 16.59 10.09
CA GLU A 204 -18.86 16.54 8.82
C GLU A 204 -17.41 17.00 8.99
N GLY A 205 -16.49 16.45 8.18
CA GLY A 205 -15.09 16.84 8.16
C GLY A 205 -14.38 16.58 9.49
N LEU A 206 -13.80 17.60 10.10
CA LEU A 206 -13.09 17.47 11.38
C LEU A 206 -14.02 17.31 12.60
N GLU A 207 -15.28 17.70 12.45
CA GLU A 207 -16.33 17.58 13.49
C GLU A 207 -17.15 16.29 13.32
N GLU A 208 -16.71 15.39 12.45
CA GLU A 208 -17.40 14.12 12.23
C GLU A 208 -17.05 13.12 13.35
N GLU A 209 -18.10 12.54 13.93
CA GLU A 209 -18.00 11.58 15.03
C GLU A 209 -18.76 10.29 14.71
N GLY A 210 -18.23 9.16 15.15
CA GLY A 210 -18.89 7.86 15.14
C GLY A 210 -19.42 7.52 16.54
N ILE A 211 -20.75 7.48 16.68
CA ILE A 211 -21.45 7.27 17.95
C ILE A 211 -21.94 5.83 18.03
N ASN A 212 -21.76 5.20 19.19
CA ASN A 212 -22.39 3.93 19.49
C ASN A 212 -23.91 4.15 19.70
N LYS A 213 -24.74 3.68 18.77
CA LYS A 213 -26.20 3.84 18.81
C LYS A 213 -26.85 3.34 20.09
N LYS A 214 -26.24 2.38 20.78
CA LYS A 214 -26.81 1.75 21.95
C LYS A 214 -26.77 2.64 23.19
N ASN A 215 -25.69 3.41 23.37
CA ASN A 215 -25.47 4.18 24.60
C ASN A 215 -25.20 5.67 24.37
N GLY A 216 -25.06 6.10 23.10
CA GLY A 216 -24.80 7.49 22.72
C GLY A 216 -23.35 7.95 22.93
N GLU A 217 -22.43 7.05 23.22
CA GLU A 217 -21.01 7.39 23.43
C GLU A 217 -20.30 7.62 22.10
N VAL A 218 -19.47 8.67 22.03
CA VAL A 218 -18.56 8.91 20.92
C VAL A 218 -17.40 7.92 21.03
N ILE A 219 -17.23 7.07 20.01
CA ILE A 219 -16.19 6.03 19.98
C ILE A 219 -15.28 6.11 18.75
N VAL A 220 -15.58 7.01 17.83
CA VAL A 220 -14.69 7.39 16.72
C VAL A 220 -14.67 8.90 16.59
N GLU A 221 -13.48 9.48 16.46
CA GLU A 221 -13.28 10.91 16.26
C GLU A 221 -12.35 11.15 15.06
N VAL A 222 -12.51 12.31 14.41
CA VAL A 222 -11.60 12.75 13.35
C VAL A 222 -10.54 13.66 13.94
N SER A 223 -9.27 13.32 13.74
CA SER A 223 -8.13 14.11 14.23
C SER A 223 -7.31 14.65 13.06
N PRO A 224 -6.99 15.97 13.05
CA PRO A 224 -6.16 16.58 12.01
C PRO A 224 -4.74 16.01 11.97
N GLU A 225 -4.24 15.41 13.04
CA GLU A 225 -2.91 14.79 13.09
C GLU A 225 -2.75 13.62 12.13
N TYR A 226 -3.86 12.99 11.72
CA TYR A 226 -3.86 11.86 10.79
C TYR A 226 -4.16 12.24 9.33
N PHE A 227 -4.27 13.54 9.02
CA PHE A 227 -4.32 14.00 7.62
C PHE A 227 -2.91 14.05 7.03
N ARG A 228 -2.79 13.66 5.77
CA ARG A 228 -1.52 13.81 5.03
C ARG A 228 -1.38 15.26 4.55
N PRO A 229 -0.15 15.76 4.35
CA PRO A 229 0.08 17.11 3.80
C PRO A 229 -0.56 17.33 2.41
N THR A 230 -0.94 16.26 1.74
CA THR A 230 -1.55 16.26 0.40
C THR A 230 -3.01 15.80 0.36
N ASP A 231 -3.62 15.55 1.52
CA ASP A 231 -5.04 15.18 1.61
C ASP A 231 -5.97 16.36 1.35
#